data_b725e71e87679d61b7facba87409368f
#
_entry.id   b725e71e87679d61b7facba87409368f
#
_cell.length_a   1.000
_cell.length_b   1.000
_cell.length_c   1.000
_cell.angle_alpha   90.00
_cell.angle_beta   90.00
_cell.angle_gamma   90.00
#
_symmetry.space_group_name_H-M   'P 1'
#
loop_
_entity.id
_entity.type
_entity.pdbx_description
1 polymer ?
#
loop_
_entity_poly.entity_id
_entity_poly.type
_entity_poly.pdbx_seq_one_letter_code
_entity_poly.pdbx_strand_id
1 'polypeptide(L)'
;MLNKLKNFRKLSFSACLLLGLSFLATTANAQFIGINVDVAIAYSAASGTASGGAVGISHPVPFIPNLGASRVIFNETENITSSADANSILTLETKTTISTSNFFYNIPFPVVSIALGIGAGTMTNNTAVTETVSGTATSDNSELSTPVSEAFIHIGLPFWNTIEFHLGYHAMSVSNIDITSKSGIVVTNYNLSNKSYTGGMTTIGVQIAF
;
A
#
# COMPACT_ATOMS: atom_id res chain seq x y z
N MET A 1 -19.99 20.37 -47.80
CA MET A 1 -19.01 19.78 -46.87
C MET A 1 -19.23 20.21 -45.43
N LEU A 2 -19.54 21.45 -45.13
CA LEU A 2 -19.75 21.96 -43.74
C LEU A 2 -20.91 21.29 -42.97
N ASN A 3 -21.99 20.88 -43.63
CA ASN A 3 -23.13 20.26 -42.96
C ASN A 3 -22.85 18.84 -42.43
N LYS A 4 -21.93 18.08 -43.06
CA LYS A 4 -21.51 16.77 -42.58
C LYS A 4 -20.68 16.87 -41.29
N LEU A 5 -19.83 17.89 -41.17
CA LEU A 5 -19.02 18.14 -39.98
C LEU A 5 -19.85 18.57 -38.76
N LYS A 6 -20.94 19.36 -38.97
CA LYS A 6 -21.86 19.73 -37.89
C LYS A 6 -22.62 18.52 -37.32
N ASN A 7 -23.03 17.60 -38.19
CA ASN A 7 -23.72 16.38 -37.74
C ASN A 7 -22.80 15.41 -37.04
N PHE A 8 -21.53 15.32 -37.43
CA PHE A 8 -20.54 14.49 -36.75
C PHE A 8 -20.22 14.98 -35.32
N ARG A 9 -20.11 16.30 -35.13
CA ARG A 9 -19.93 16.91 -33.80
C ARG A 9 -21.11 16.69 -32.86
N LYS A 10 -22.35 16.78 -33.37
CA LYS A 10 -23.57 16.51 -32.61
C LYS A 10 -23.66 15.02 -32.22
N LEU A 11 -23.30 14.11 -33.12
CA LEU A 11 -23.31 12.68 -32.88
C LEU A 11 -22.25 12.27 -31.82
N SER A 12 -21.05 12.86 -31.90
CA SER A 12 -19.99 12.62 -30.91
C SER A 12 -20.36 13.15 -29.53
N PHE A 13 -20.97 14.33 -29.43
CA PHE A 13 -21.40 14.89 -28.15
C PHE A 13 -22.55 14.09 -27.54
N SER A 14 -23.52 13.64 -28.34
CA SER A 14 -24.61 12.79 -27.86
C SER A 14 -24.15 11.41 -27.45
N ALA A 15 -23.16 10.83 -28.15
CA ALA A 15 -22.56 9.56 -27.78
C ALA A 15 -21.75 9.66 -26.46
N CYS A 16 -20.98 10.72 -26.27
CA CYS A 16 -20.30 11.00 -25.02
C CYS A 16 -21.27 11.28 -23.88
N LEU A 17 -22.37 11.98 -24.13
CA LEU A 17 -23.39 12.25 -23.12
C LEU A 17 -24.15 10.97 -22.74
N LEU A 18 -24.49 10.11 -23.70
CA LEU A 18 -25.13 8.82 -23.48
C LEU A 18 -24.18 7.83 -22.76
N LEU A 19 -22.91 7.78 -23.11
CA LEU A 19 -21.89 7.06 -22.38
C LEU A 19 -21.77 7.59 -20.95
N GLY A 20 -21.69 8.90 -20.76
CA GLY A 20 -21.64 9.52 -19.43
C GLY A 20 -22.87 9.22 -18.58
N LEU A 21 -24.07 9.24 -19.18
CA LEU A 21 -25.32 8.90 -18.49
C LEU A 21 -25.46 7.40 -18.22
N SER A 22 -24.93 6.52 -19.06
CA SER A 22 -24.91 5.08 -18.78
C SER A 22 -23.97 4.73 -17.62
N PHE A 23 -22.89 5.49 -17.42
CA PHE A 23 -22.05 5.36 -16.22
C PHE A 23 -22.77 5.80 -14.93
N LEU A 24 -23.73 6.71 -15.02
CA LEU A 24 -24.54 7.15 -13.87
C LEU A 24 -25.70 6.18 -13.55
N ALA A 25 -26.11 5.35 -14.51
CA ALA A 25 -27.26 4.46 -14.37
C ALA A 25 -26.91 3.04 -13.88
N THR A 26 -25.64 2.68 -13.88
CA THR A 26 -25.19 1.38 -13.37
C THR A 26 -24.71 1.53 -11.94
N THR A 27 -25.53 1.21 -11.00
CA THR A 27 -25.22 0.91 -9.61
C THR A 27 -25.89 1.80 -8.59
N ALA A 28 -27.14 1.57 -8.41
CA ALA A 28 -27.78 1.85 -7.13
C ALA A 28 -27.60 0.71 -6.11
N ASN A 29 -26.54 -0.05 -6.19
CA ASN A 29 -26.09 -0.89 -5.09
C ASN A 29 -25.16 -0.03 -4.24
N ALA A 30 -25.76 0.75 -3.35
CA ALA A 30 -25.03 1.49 -2.33
C ALA A 30 -24.41 0.48 -1.35
N GLN A 31 -23.26 -0.04 -1.69
CA GLN A 31 -22.42 -0.78 -0.78
C GLN A 31 -21.77 0.26 0.14
N PHE A 32 -22.28 0.36 1.39
CA PHE A 32 -21.81 1.38 2.31
C PHE A 32 -20.49 1.01 3.00
N ILE A 33 -20.17 -0.27 3.11
CA ILE A 33 -18.99 -0.76 3.83
C ILE A 33 -18.30 -1.80 2.97
N GLY A 34 -17.01 -1.60 2.70
CA GLY A 34 -16.14 -2.57 2.07
C GLY A 34 -15.02 -3.00 3.01
N ILE A 35 -14.71 -4.28 3.04
CA ILE A 35 -13.58 -4.85 3.75
C ILE A 35 -12.68 -5.52 2.71
N ASN A 36 -11.43 -5.09 2.67
CA ASN A 36 -10.40 -5.69 1.82
C ASN A 36 -9.45 -6.53 2.66
N VAL A 37 -9.04 -7.66 2.10
CA VAL A 37 -7.92 -8.45 2.61
C VAL A 37 -6.89 -8.54 1.50
N ASP A 38 -5.71 -8.00 1.76
CA ASP A 38 -4.64 -7.86 0.79
C ASP A 38 -3.41 -8.63 1.21
N VAL A 39 -2.68 -9.14 0.22
CA VAL A 39 -1.32 -9.62 0.37
C VAL A 39 -0.43 -8.75 -0.50
N ALA A 40 0.56 -8.11 0.10
CA ALA A 40 1.59 -7.43 -0.68
C ALA A 40 2.55 -8.48 -1.22
N ILE A 41 2.65 -8.56 -2.55
CA ILE A 41 3.48 -9.53 -3.26
C ILE A 41 4.85 -8.97 -3.65
N ALA A 42 4.97 -7.67 -3.67
CA ALA A 42 6.24 -6.97 -3.93
C ALA A 42 6.23 -5.59 -3.29
N TYR A 43 7.33 -5.26 -2.66
CA TYR A 43 7.63 -3.90 -2.20
C TYR A 43 9.07 -3.57 -2.56
N SER A 44 9.31 -2.50 -3.31
CA SER A 44 10.64 -2.17 -3.82
C SER A 44 11.64 -1.77 -2.73
N ALA A 45 11.17 -1.40 -1.55
CA ALA A 45 12.00 -0.89 -0.46
C ALA A 45 12.24 -1.91 0.67
N ALA A 46 11.52 -3.03 0.70
CA ALA A 46 11.68 -4.08 1.70
C ALA A 46 11.60 -5.46 1.05
N SER A 47 12.50 -6.34 1.43
CA SER A 47 12.47 -7.75 1.07
C SER A 47 11.68 -8.51 2.13
N GLY A 48 10.79 -9.40 1.72
CA GLY A 48 10.04 -10.23 2.66
C GLY A 48 8.57 -10.39 2.28
N THR A 49 7.85 -11.16 3.10
CA THR A 49 6.41 -11.35 2.92
C THR A 49 5.65 -10.28 3.66
N ALA A 50 4.62 -9.76 3.04
CA ALA A 50 3.72 -8.80 3.65
C ALA A 50 2.30 -9.32 3.64
N SER A 51 1.55 -8.92 4.65
CA SER A 51 0.11 -9.12 4.72
C SER A 51 -0.56 -7.81 5.11
N GLY A 52 -1.74 -7.59 4.61
CA GLY A 52 -2.46 -6.36 4.89
C GLY A 52 -3.96 -6.54 4.80
N GLY A 53 -4.63 -5.45 5.07
CA GLY A 53 -6.07 -5.33 4.91
C GLY A 53 -6.47 -3.87 4.95
N ALA A 54 -7.62 -3.59 4.38
CA ALA A 54 -8.22 -2.27 4.36
C ALA A 54 -9.72 -2.37 4.69
N VAL A 55 -10.22 -1.30 5.25
CA VAL A 55 -11.66 -1.09 5.44
C VAL A 55 -12.03 0.23 4.78
N GLY A 56 -13.17 0.27 4.12
CA GLY A 56 -13.61 1.48 3.45
C GLY A 56 -15.11 1.71 3.60
N ILE A 57 -15.49 2.96 3.60
CA ILE A 57 -16.87 3.41 3.58
C ILE A 57 -17.07 4.14 2.25
N SER A 58 -17.95 3.55 1.42
CA SER A 58 -18.36 4.19 0.16
C SER A 58 -19.70 4.88 0.35
N HIS A 59 -19.94 5.89 -0.45
CA HIS A 59 -21.23 6.57 -0.47
C HIS A 59 -21.69 6.84 -1.91
N PRO A 60 -23.00 6.90 -2.15
CA PRO A 60 -23.55 7.03 -3.49
C PRO A 60 -23.48 8.45 -4.07
N VAL A 61 -22.98 9.43 -3.29
CA VAL A 61 -22.94 10.83 -3.73
C VAL A 61 -21.75 11.02 -4.68
N PRO A 62 -21.95 11.34 -5.95
CA PRO A 62 -20.85 11.58 -6.88
C PRO A 62 -20.03 12.79 -6.43
N PHE A 63 -18.73 12.80 -6.78
CA PHE A 63 -17.75 13.84 -6.48
C PHE A 63 -17.30 13.97 -5.01
N ILE A 64 -17.86 13.20 -4.09
CA ILE A 64 -17.32 13.10 -2.74
C ILE A 64 -16.44 11.85 -2.68
N PRO A 65 -15.16 11.94 -2.23
CA PRO A 65 -14.32 10.77 -2.11
C PRO A 65 -14.82 9.83 -1.01
N ASN A 66 -14.65 8.55 -1.25
CA ASN A 66 -14.81 7.52 -0.24
C ASN A 66 -13.69 7.63 0.80
N LEU A 67 -13.94 7.14 2.00
CA LEU A 67 -12.99 7.10 3.10
C LEU A 67 -12.56 5.66 3.35
N GLY A 68 -11.28 5.46 3.63
CA GLY A 68 -10.75 4.16 3.98
C GLY A 68 -9.62 4.25 4.98
N ALA A 69 -9.26 3.10 5.52
CA ALA A 69 -8.06 2.90 6.30
C ALA A 69 -7.43 1.57 5.90
N SER A 70 -6.12 1.55 5.77
CA SER A 70 -5.37 0.35 5.44
C SER A 70 -4.24 0.09 6.43
N ARG A 71 -3.86 -1.18 6.55
CA ARG A 71 -2.72 -1.60 7.34
C ARG A 71 -1.99 -2.72 6.62
N VAL A 72 -0.67 -2.56 6.45
CA VAL A 72 0.20 -3.57 5.86
C VAL A 72 1.36 -3.84 6.80
N ILE A 73 1.74 -5.11 6.94
CA ILE A 73 2.80 -5.57 7.83
C ILE A 73 3.81 -6.35 7.01
N PHE A 74 5.08 -5.96 7.10
CA PHE A 74 6.22 -6.66 6.54
C PHE A 74 7.07 -7.22 7.69
N ASN A 75 7.64 -8.41 7.48
CA ASN A 75 8.66 -8.96 8.36
C ASN A 75 9.91 -9.21 7.54
N GLU A 76 11.03 -8.75 8.02
CA GLU A 76 12.32 -8.85 7.36
C GLU A 76 13.39 -9.28 8.36
N THR A 77 14.28 -10.17 7.93
CA THR A 77 15.43 -10.59 8.71
C THR A 77 16.69 -10.35 7.91
N GLU A 78 17.64 -9.63 8.44
CA GLU A 78 18.92 -9.33 7.83
C GLU A 78 20.05 -9.78 8.77
N ASN A 79 21.06 -10.45 8.20
CA ASN A 79 22.26 -10.86 8.91
C ASN A 79 23.46 -10.12 8.34
N ILE A 80 24.19 -9.41 9.18
CA ILE A 80 25.35 -8.58 8.79
C ILE A 80 26.57 -9.08 9.57
N THR A 81 27.61 -9.49 8.84
CA THR A 81 28.88 -9.85 9.45
C THR A 81 29.68 -8.59 9.78
N SER A 82 30.33 -8.58 10.92
CA SER A 82 31.21 -7.47 11.32
C SER A 82 32.38 -7.30 10.37
N SER A 83 32.70 -6.05 10.03
CA SER A 83 33.89 -5.72 9.25
C SER A 83 35.19 -5.87 10.06
N ALA A 84 35.08 -5.87 11.39
CA ALA A 84 36.23 -5.97 12.32
C ALA A 84 36.50 -7.40 12.78
N ASP A 85 35.49 -8.26 12.84
CA ASP A 85 35.62 -9.66 13.30
C ASP A 85 34.60 -10.55 12.54
N ALA A 86 35.11 -11.49 11.75
CA ALA A 86 34.31 -12.43 10.98
C ALA A 86 33.46 -13.39 11.84
N ASN A 87 33.77 -13.54 13.13
CA ASN A 87 32.99 -14.35 14.08
C ASN A 87 31.87 -13.57 14.77
N SER A 88 31.74 -12.28 14.44
CA SER A 88 30.68 -11.42 15.01
C SER A 88 29.60 -11.17 13.95
N ILE A 89 28.37 -11.55 14.27
CA ILE A 89 27.21 -11.45 13.40
C ILE A 89 26.15 -10.58 14.10
N LEU A 90 25.63 -9.59 13.37
CA LEU A 90 24.49 -8.79 13.74
C LEU A 90 23.25 -9.30 13.00
N THR A 91 22.25 -9.73 13.74
CA THR A 91 20.95 -10.13 13.20
C THR A 91 19.94 -9.02 13.49
N LEU A 92 19.30 -8.52 12.45
CA LEU A 92 18.22 -7.53 12.52
C LEU A 92 16.91 -8.21 12.12
N GLU A 93 15.96 -8.30 13.04
CA GLU A 93 14.60 -8.74 12.76
C GLU A 93 13.68 -7.52 12.81
N THR A 94 13.28 -7.05 11.64
CA THR A 94 12.47 -5.83 11.51
C THR A 94 11.04 -6.17 11.16
N LYS A 95 10.11 -5.71 11.99
CA LYS A 95 8.69 -5.70 11.71
C LYS A 95 8.27 -4.28 11.34
N THR A 96 7.96 -4.07 10.07
CA THR A 96 7.47 -2.79 9.54
C THR A 96 5.95 -2.83 9.46
N THR A 97 5.28 -1.89 10.11
CA THR A 97 3.83 -1.71 10.05
C THR A 97 3.54 -0.36 9.40
N ILE A 98 2.80 -0.37 8.30
CA ILE A 98 2.32 0.81 7.60
C ILE A 98 0.82 0.91 7.86
N SER A 99 0.36 2.05 8.38
CA SER A 99 -1.05 2.33 8.61
C SER A 99 -1.41 3.67 7.99
N THR A 100 -2.39 3.68 7.10
CA THR A 100 -2.82 4.89 6.37
C THR A 100 -4.33 5.09 6.47
N SER A 101 -4.72 6.36 6.40
CA SER A 101 -6.11 6.78 6.18
C SER A 101 -6.19 7.31 4.76
N ASN A 102 -7.20 6.87 4.01
CA ASN A 102 -7.25 7.00 2.56
C ASN A 102 -8.51 7.72 2.12
N PHE A 103 -8.36 8.55 1.09
CA PHE A 103 -9.45 9.07 0.28
C PHE A 103 -9.38 8.42 -1.09
N PHE A 104 -10.49 7.90 -1.60
CA PHE A 104 -10.48 7.21 -2.88
C PHE A 104 -11.79 7.36 -3.65
N TYR A 105 -11.71 7.20 -4.97
CA TYR A 105 -12.83 7.14 -5.87
C TYR A 105 -12.90 5.78 -6.54
N ASN A 106 -14.08 5.19 -6.56
CA ASN A 106 -14.37 4.00 -7.34
C ASN A 106 -15.00 4.39 -8.67
N ILE A 107 -14.39 3.95 -9.76
CA ILE A 107 -14.88 4.15 -11.12
C ILE A 107 -15.39 2.80 -11.61
N PRO A 108 -16.70 2.58 -11.63
CA PRO A 108 -17.27 1.33 -12.08
C PRO A 108 -17.25 1.26 -13.60
N PHE A 109 -16.69 0.19 -14.13
CA PHE A 109 -16.83 -0.21 -15.53
C PHE A 109 -17.66 -1.50 -15.61
N PRO A 110 -18.24 -1.84 -16.77
CA PRO A 110 -19.12 -3.02 -16.89
C PRO A 110 -18.49 -4.35 -16.48
N VAL A 111 -17.16 -4.48 -16.56
CA VAL A 111 -16.43 -5.74 -16.34
C VAL A 111 -15.38 -5.61 -15.24
N VAL A 112 -14.93 -4.40 -14.96
CA VAL A 112 -13.86 -4.13 -13.98
C VAL A 112 -14.25 -2.94 -13.11
N SER A 113 -13.73 -2.88 -11.89
CA SER A 113 -13.73 -1.68 -11.07
C SER A 113 -12.33 -1.07 -11.05
N ILE A 114 -12.24 0.23 -10.97
CA ILE A 114 -10.96 0.93 -10.78
C ILE A 114 -11.11 1.85 -9.57
N ALA A 115 -10.27 1.65 -8.57
CA ALA A 115 -10.16 2.58 -7.45
C ALA A 115 -8.88 3.38 -7.58
N LEU A 116 -8.98 4.70 -7.43
CA LEU A 116 -7.87 5.63 -7.40
C LEU A 116 -7.90 6.36 -6.06
N GLY A 117 -6.78 6.38 -5.35
CA GLY A 117 -6.75 7.01 -4.05
C GLY A 117 -5.41 7.59 -3.66
N ILE A 118 -5.49 8.38 -2.60
CA ILE A 118 -4.33 8.93 -1.89
C ILE A 118 -4.51 8.68 -0.40
N GLY A 119 -3.41 8.49 0.31
CA GLY A 119 -3.42 8.23 1.74
C GLY A 119 -2.28 8.91 2.46
N ALA A 120 -2.47 9.07 3.76
CA ALA A 120 -1.43 9.51 4.67
C ALA A 120 -1.55 8.77 6.00
N GLY A 121 -0.41 8.57 6.66
CA GLY A 121 -0.39 7.83 7.91
C GLY A 121 0.98 7.73 8.53
N THR A 122 1.25 6.60 9.16
CA THR A 122 2.51 6.32 9.84
C THR A 122 3.07 4.97 9.44
N MET A 123 4.38 4.92 9.32
CA MET A 123 5.15 3.70 9.27
C MET A 123 5.88 3.53 10.61
N THR A 124 5.75 2.37 11.22
CA THR A 124 6.44 2.01 12.46
C THR A 124 7.32 0.80 12.19
N ASN A 125 8.61 0.93 12.49
CA ASN A 125 9.58 -0.13 12.43
C ASN A 125 9.94 -0.56 13.85
N ASN A 126 9.67 -1.82 14.18
CA ASN A 126 10.14 -2.48 15.39
C ASN A 126 11.27 -3.43 14.97
N THR A 127 12.49 -3.09 15.37
CA THR A 127 13.68 -3.88 15.03
C THR A 127 14.26 -4.49 16.30
N ALA A 128 14.28 -5.82 16.35
CA ALA A 128 15.08 -6.56 17.32
C ALA A 128 16.49 -6.71 16.74
N VAL A 129 17.47 -6.23 17.49
CA VAL A 129 18.90 -6.26 17.15
C VAL A 129 19.58 -7.29 18.03
N THR A 130 20.18 -8.32 17.44
CA THR A 130 20.93 -9.34 18.18
C THR A 130 22.35 -9.39 17.66
N GLU A 131 23.31 -9.05 18.49
CA GLU A 131 24.74 -9.23 18.20
C GLU A 131 25.23 -10.55 18.82
N THR A 132 25.86 -11.38 18.01
CA THR A 132 26.50 -12.63 18.49
C THR A 132 28.00 -12.50 18.27
N VAL A 133 28.77 -12.49 19.37
CA VAL A 133 30.22 -12.44 19.37
C VAL A 133 30.74 -13.73 19.99
N SER A 134 31.48 -14.53 19.26
CA SER A 134 32.06 -15.79 19.72
C SER A 134 31.07 -16.70 20.47
N GLY A 135 29.83 -16.75 20.01
CA GLY A 135 28.75 -17.56 20.58
C GLY A 135 27.97 -16.92 21.74
N THR A 136 28.35 -15.72 22.18
CA THR A 136 27.57 -14.95 23.16
C THR A 136 26.67 -13.95 22.48
N ALA A 137 25.37 -14.02 22.75
CA ALA A 137 24.35 -13.13 22.16
C ALA A 137 23.98 -11.98 23.09
N THR A 138 23.92 -10.76 22.55
CA THR A 138 23.39 -9.56 23.21
C THR A 138 22.28 -9.02 22.37
N SER A 139 21.12 -8.72 22.96
CA SER A 139 19.95 -8.24 22.22
C SER A 139 19.46 -6.89 22.72
N ASP A 140 18.95 -6.08 21.78
CA ASP A 140 18.30 -4.79 22.02
C ASP A 140 17.11 -4.61 21.07
N ASN A 141 16.19 -3.71 21.41
CA ASN A 141 15.03 -3.41 20.59
C ASN A 141 14.98 -1.92 20.26
N SER A 142 14.67 -1.61 19.02
CA SER A 142 14.48 -0.24 18.55
C SER A 142 13.09 -0.10 17.94
N GLU A 143 12.38 0.95 18.31
CA GLU A 143 11.12 1.34 17.69
C GLU A 143 11.24 2.74 17.10
N LEU A 144 10.93 2.86 15.81
CA LEU A 144 10.98 4.12 15.07
C LEU A 144 9.66 4.30 14.32
N SER A 145 9.13 5.51 14.36
CA SER A 145 7.90 5.88 13.66
C SER A 145 8.14 7.09 12.77
N THR A 146 7.65 7.04 11.53
CA THR A 146 7.81 8.12 10.55
C THR A 146 6.52 8.33 9.77
N PRO A 147 6.24 9.55 9.30
CA PRO A 147 5.12 9.82 8.41
C PRO A 147 5.28 9.08 7.08
N VAL A 148 4.16 8.61 6.55
CA VAL A 148 4.05 8.03 5.22
C VAL A 148 2.92 8.69 4.45
N SER A 149 3.13 8.87 3.15
CA SER A 149 2.07 9.21 2.19
C SER A 149 2.05 8.19 1.07
N GLU A 150 0.88 7.94 0.52
CA GLU A 150 0.70 7.01 -0.59
C GLU A 150 -0.23 7.57 -1.65
N ALA A 151 -0.03 7.11 -2.88
CA ALA A 151 -1.01 7.18 -3.95
C ALA A 151 -1.19 5.77 -4.49
N PHE A 152 -2.43 5.36 -4.78
CA PHE A 152 -2.67 4.00 -5.22
C PHE A 152 -3.71 3.92 -6.34
N ILE A 153 -3.59 2.81 -7.08
CA ILE A 153 -4.58 2.35 -8.04
C ILE A 153 -4.89 0.88 -7.74
N HIS A 154 -6.17 0.54 -7.68
CA HIS A 154 -6.63 -0.84 -7.65
C HIS A 154 -7.47 -1.11 -8.91
N ILE A 155 -7.29 -2.31 -9.46
CA ILE A 155 -8.11 -2.83 -10.56
C ILE A 155 -8.78 -4.08 -10.03
N GLY A 156 -10.11 -4.04 -9.95
CA GLY A 156 -10.93 -5.10 -9.40
C GLY A 156 -11.71 -5.84 -10.48
N LEU A 157 -11.85 -7.15 -10.29
CA LEU A 157 -12.69 -8.04 -11.08
C LEU A 157 -13.83 -8.50 -10.19
N PRO A 158 -15.04 -7.94 -10.35
CA PRO A 158 -16.20 -8.38 -9.59
C PRO A 158 -16.54 -9.83 -9.98
N PHE A 159 -16.56 -10.70 -9.00
CA PHE A 159 -16.88 -12.12 -9.18
C PHE A 159 -18.33 -12.40 -8.81
N TRP A 160 -18.83 -11.74 -7.75
CA TRP A 160 -20.24 -11.71 -7.34
C TRP A 160 -20.60 -10.27 -6.94
N ASN A 161 -21.87 -10.03 -6.70
CA ASN A 161 -22.35 -8.70 -6.28
C ASN A 161 -21.65 -8.14 -5.03
N THR A 162 -21.05 -9.02 -4.22
CA THR A 162 -20.43 -8.68 -2.93
C THR A 162 -18.94 -9.02 -2.86
N ILE A 163 -18.39 -9.74 -3.84
CA ILE A 163 -16.99 -10.20 -3.82
C ILE A 163 -16.27 -9.70 -5.07
N GLU A 164 -15.12 -9.10 -4.87
CA GLU A 164 -14.23 -8.62 -5.91
C GLU A 164 -12.81 -9.09 -5.65
N PHE A 165 -12.14 -9.61 -6.67
CA PHE A 165 -10.70 -9.82 -6.65
C PHE A 165 -10.01 -8.58 -7.19
N HIS A 166 -8.96 -8.10 -6.54
CA HIS A 166 -8.26 -6.91 -7.02
C HIS A 166 -6.74 -7.07 -7.02
N LEU A 167 -6.14 -6.33 -7.95
CA LEU A 167 -4.71 -6.08 -8.05
C LEU A 167 -4.50 -4.60 -7.77
N GLY A 168 -3.61 -4.30 -6.83
CA GLY A 168 -3.28 -2.95 -6.41
C GLY A 168 -1.83 -2.59 -6.70
N TYR A 169 -1.60 -1.31 -6.96
CA TYR A 169 -0.27 -0.71 -6.96
C TYR A 169 -0.29 0.54 -6.11
N HIS A 170 0.64 0.63 -5.16
CA HIS A 170 0.79 1.73 -4.22
C HIS A 170 2.16 2.37 -4.44
N ALA A 171 2.18 3.65 -4.71
CA ALA A 171 3.39 4.47 -4.70
C ALA A 171 3.50 5.13 -3.32
N MET A 172 4.52 4.75 -2.57
CA MET A 172 4.73 5.19 -1.19
C MET A 172 5.89 6.15 -1.09
N SER A 173 5.71 7.22 -0.32
CA SER A 173 6.76 8.16 0.05
C SER A 173 6.91 8.17 1.56
N VAL A 174 8.11 7.83 2.01
CA VAL A 174 8.45 7.69 3.44
C VAL A 174 9.75 8.42 3.69
N SER A 175 9.85 9.13 4.81
CA SER A 175 11.11 9.69 5.24
C SER A 175 12.11 8.59 5.59
N ASN A 176 13.39 8.82 5.34
CA ASN A 176 14.44 7.86 5.66
C ASN A 176 14.42 7.52 7.16
N ILE A 177 14.66 6.26 7.46
CA ILE A 177 14.73 5.75 8.82
C ILE A 177 16.17 5.35 9.09
N ASP A 178 16.76 5.96 10.13
CA ASP A 178 18.07 5.60 10.61
C ASP A 178 17.92 4.58 11.74
N ILE A 179 18.47 3.39 11.55
CA ILE A 179 18.51 2.36 12.60
C ILE A 179 19.68 2.71 13.51
N THR A 180 19.36 3.34 14.65
CA THR A 180 20.34 3.60 15.72
C THR A 180 20.03 2.69 16.88
N SER A 181 20.97 1.79 17.23
CA SER A 181 20.87 1.03 18.47
C SER A 181 21.09 1.95 19.68
N LYS A 182 20.28 1.79 20.71
CA LYS A 182 20.33 2.65 21.91
C LYS A 182 21.05 2.04 23.11
N SER A 183 21.38 0.76 23.10
CA SER A 183 21.88 0.09 24.30
C SER A 183 22.94 -0.97 23.99
N GLY A 184 24.17 -0.71 24.40
CA GLY A 184 25.23 -1.70 24.56
C GLY A 184 25.83 -2.35 23.32
N ILE A 185 25.13 -2.32 22.17
CA ILE A 185 25.59 -2.88 20.92
C ILE A 185 26.34 -1.81 20.14
N VAL A 186 27.62 -2.05 19.85
CA VAL A 186 28.46 -1.14 19.08
C VAL A 186 28.22 -1.36 17.59
N VAL A 187 27.16 -0.76 17.05
CA VAL A 187 26.78 -0.88 15.62
C VAL A 187 27.79 -0.26 14.65
N THR A 188 28.78 0.49 15.13
CA THR A 188 29.83 1.11 14.28
C THR A 188 30.72 0.11 13.56
N ASN A 189 30.78 -1.13 14.03
CA ASN A 189 31.55 -2.21 13.40
C ASN A 189 30.79 -2.91 12.26
N TYR A 190 29.53 -2.52 12.04
CA TYR A 190 28.67 -3.10 11.01
C TYR A 190 28.30 -2.03 9.99
N ASN A 191 28.36 -2.38 8.71
CA ASN A 191 27.93 -1.50 7.62
C ASN A 191 26.40 -1.46 7.55
N LEU A 192 25.77 -0.72 8.44
CA LEU A 192 24.34 -0.44 8.38
C LEU A 192 24.10 0.65 7.34
N SER A 193 23.43 0.30 6.26
CA SER A 193 23.00 1.29 5.26
C SER A 193 21.65 1.88 5.71
N ASN A 194 21.52 3.21 5.59
CA ASN A 194 20.22 3.87 5.74
C ASN A 194 19.23 3.28 4.76
N LYS A 195 18.13 2.71 5.26
CA LYS A 195 17.12 2.06 4.44
C LYS A 195 16.03 3.06 4.07
N SER A 196 15.86 3.29 2.77
CA SER A 196 14.72 4.06 2.26
C SER A 196 13.53 3.13 2.06
N TYR A 197 12.42 3.44 2.67
CA TYR A 197 11.15 2.75 2.48
C TYR A 197 10.24 3.43 1.43
N THR A 198 10.75 4.46 0.76
CA THR A 198 10.08 5.06 -0.40
C THR A 198 10.16 4.10 -1.58
N GLY A 199 9.01 3.79 -2.20
CA GLY A 199 8.99 2.88 -3.36
C GLY A 199 7.60 2.40 -3.72
N GLY A 200 7.54 1.48 -4.67
CA GLY A 200 6.32 0.85 -5.14
C GLY A 200 6.00 -0.43 -4.38
N MET A 201 4.73 -0.65 -4.08
CA MET A 201 4.20 -1.87 -3.49
C MET A 201 3.09 -2.40 -4.38
N THR A 202 3.14 -3.69 -4.69
CA THR A 202 2.08 -4.39 -5.44
C THR A 202 1.31 -5.29 -4.49
N THR A 203 -0.01 -5.21 -4.54
CA THR A 203 -0.91 -6.01 -3.71
C THR A 203 -1.83 -6.86 -4.57
N ILE A 204 -2.23 -7.99 -4.04
CA ILE A 204 -3.33 -8.80 -4.56
C ILE A 204 -4.27 -9.11 -3.40
N GLY A 205 -5.56 -9.01 -3.63
CA GLY A 205 -6.52 -9.17 -2.55
C GLY A 205 -7.92 -9.50 -2.98
N VAL A 206 -8.76 -9.60 -1.96
CA VAL A 206 -10.20 -9.84 -2.09
C VAL A 206 -10.93 -8.78 -1.30
N GLN A 207 -11.87 -8.13 -1.95
CA GLN A 207 -12.80 -7.18 -1.33
C GLN A 207 -14.15 -7.84 -1.13
N ILE A 208 -14.72 -7.66 0.04
CA ILE A 208 -16.12 -8.00 0.35
C ILE A 208 -16.83 -6.69 0.68
N ALA A 209 -17.90 -6.40 -0.03
CA ALA A 209 -18.67 -5.17 0.15
C ALA A 209 -20.15 -5.50 0.51
N PHE A 210 -20.74 -4.73 1.41
CA PHE A 210 -22.09 -4.91 1.97
C PHE A 210 -22.96 -3.69 1.72
#